data_1c0754849fd61c3defc02f42dbb68da3
#
_entry.id   1c0754849fd61c3defc02f42dbb68da3
#
_cell.length_a   1.000
_cell.length_b   1.000
_cell.length_c   1.000
_cell.angle_alpha   90.00
_cell.angle_beta   90.00
_cell.angle_gamma   90.00
#
_symmetry.space_group_name_H-M   'P 1'
#
loop_
_entity.id
_entity.type
_entity.pdbx_description
1 polymer ?
#
loop_
_entity_poly.entity_id
_entity_poly.type
_entity_poly.pdbx_seq_one_letter_code
_entity_poly.pdbx_strand_id
1 'polypeptide(L)'
;MDKKILIATHGELAKGFQSSLNILAGKGDEIQVINAYVSDEDYTPQLVEFIESVKENEQGVIFTDLFGGSVNQKALTEVLTAKKENIFIISNANLAVVLSIIFSVENVLTKEAIEAAINESQVKLVETTISSDDEDDFF
;
A
#
# COMPACT_ATOMS: atom_id res chain seq x y z
N MET A 1 15.63 8.84 4.13
CA MET A 1 14.36 9.20 4.84
C MET A 1 13.56 7.92 5.05
N ASP A 2 13.18 7.65 6.29
CA ASP A 2 12.45 6.43 6.62
C ASP A 2 11.01 6.50 6.15
N LYS A 3 10.48 5.36 5.75
CA LYS A 3 9.09 5.21 5.31
C LYS A 3 8.33 4.42 6.37
N LYS A 4 7.19 4.95 6.77
CA LYS A 4 6.22 4.23 7.60
C LYS A 4 5.07 3.77 6.74
N ILE A 5 4.67 2.53 6.87
CA ILE A 5 3.69 1.90 6.00
C ILE A 5 2.50 1.40 6.79
N LEU A 6 1.32 1.77 6.34
CA LEU A 6 0.05 1.27 6.83
C LEU A 6 -0.73 0.67 5.67
N ILE A 7 -1.30 -0.50 5.89
CA ILE A 7 -2.27 -1.09 4.97
C ILE A 7 -3.61 -1.16 5.69
N ALA A 8 -4.60 -0.48 5.15
CA ALA A 8 -5.95 -0.41 5.72
C ALA A 8 -6.97 -0.91 4.70
N THR A 9 -7.73 -1.93 5.07
CA THR A 9 -8.67 -2.59 4.16
C THR A 9 -9.95 -2.97 4.86
N HIS A 10 -10.98 -3.28 4.06
CA HIS A 10 -12.16 -3.99 4.56
C HIS A 10 -11.75 -5.41 4.96
N GLY A 11 -12.29 -5.89 6.07
CA GLY A 11 -12.04 -7.26 6.53
C GLY A 11 -10.57 -7.50 6.83
N GLU A 12 -10.12 -8.74 6.67
CA GLU A 12 -8.76 -9.16 7.03
C GLU A 12 -7.76 -9.11 5.88
N LEU A 13 -8.07 -8.42 4.80
CA LEU A 13 -7.18 -8.32 3.65
C LEU A 13 -5.82 -7.70 4.02
N ALA A 14 -5.82 -6.66 4.85
CA ALA A 14 -4.58 -6.02 5.32
C ALA A 14 -3.69 -7.01 6.06
N LYS A 15 -4.26 -7.82 6.93
CA LYS A 15 -3.53 -8.90 7.62
C LYS A 15 -2.97 -9.91 6.62
N GLY A 16 -3.72 -10.23 5.57
CA GLY A 16 -3.25 -11.09 4.49
C GLY A 16 -2.07 -10.52 3.75
N PHE A 17 -2.10 -9.23 3.44
CA PHE A 17 -0.94 -8.51 2.87
C PHE A 17 0.28 -8.66 3.77
N GLN A 18 0.12 -8.42 5.06
CA GLN A 18 1.21 -8.55 6.04
C GLN A 18 1.82 -9.96 6.02
N SER A 19 0.98 -10.97 5.99
CA SER A 19 1.41 -12.37 5.92
C SER A 19 2.22 -12.65 4.65
N SER A 20 1.71 -12.23 3.50
CA SER A 20 2.39 -12.43 2.22
C SER A 20 3.71 -11.66 2.15
N LEU A 21 3.72 -10.42 2.63
CA LEU A 21 4.92 -9.60 2.64
C LEU A 21 6.01 -10.17 3.56
N ASN A 22 5.60 -10.82 4.65
CA ASN A 22 6.55 -11.49 5.52
C ASN A 22 7.21 -12.67 4.82
N ILE A 23 6.46 -13.45 4.07
CA ILE A 23 6.98 -14.60 3.30
C ILE A 23 7.89 -14.12 2.17
N LEU A 24 7.47 -13.11 1.42
CA LEU A 24 8.18 -12.64 0.23
C LEU A 24 9.42 -11.80 0.53
N ALA A 25 9.38 -11.03 1.60
CA ALA A 25 10.38 -10.00 1.85
C ALA A 25 10.87 -9.93 3.29
N GLY A 26 10.28 -10.70 4.21
CA GLY A 26 10.61 -10.61 5.62
C GLY A 26 10.23 -9.27 6.25
N LYS A 27 9.29 -8.53 5.66
CA LYS A 27 8.94 -7.16 6.06
C LYS A 27 7.60 -7.04 6.79
N GLY A 28 6.93 -8.15 7.09
CA GLY A 28 5.61 -8.09 7.72
C GLY A 28 5.57 -7.31 9.03
N ASP A 29 6.61 -7.44 9.85
CA ASP A 29 6.66 -6.77 11.17
C ASP A 29 6.87 -5.25 11.05
N GLU A 30 7.32 -4.77 9.91
CA GLU A 30 7.55 -3.34 9.68
C GLU A 30 6.31 -2.61 9.16
N ILE A 31 5.22 -3.35 8.94
CA ILE A 31 3.99 -2.83 8.35
C ILE A 31 2.89 -2.83 9.39
N GLN A 32 2.23 -1.70 9.55
CA GLN A 32 1.02 -1.62 10.37
C GLN A 32 -0.19 -1.99 9.51
N VAL A 33 -1.18 -2.61 10.14
CA VAL A 33 -2.39 -3.04 9.44
C VAL A 33 -3.63 -2.58 10.20
N ILE A 34 -4.67 -2.24 9.44
CA ILE A 34 -6.01 -1.99 9.96
C ILE A 34 -6.97 -2.88 9.20
N ASN A 35 -7.64 -3.77 9.90
CA ASN A 35 -8.69 -4.64 9.36
C ASN A 35 -10.04 -4.01 9.71
N ALA A 36 -10.54 -3.13 8.84
CA ALA A 36 -11.77 -2.41 9.08
C ALA A 36 -12.99 -3.33 9.00
N TYR A 37 -13.98 -3.08 9.84
CA TYR A 37 -15.27 -3.76 9.82
C TYR A 37 -15.24 -5.24 10.24
N VAL A 38 -14.16 -5.70 10.85
CA VAL A 38 -14.12 -7.05 11.45
C VAL A 38 -14.85 -7.08 12.80
N SER A 39 -15.11 -5.92 13.37
CA SER A 39 -15.90 -5.74 14.59
C SER A 39 -16.67 -4.42 14.49
N ASP A 40 -17.49 -4.11 15.47
CA ASP A 40 -18.21 -2.83 15.55
C ASP A 40 -17.31 -1.68 16.03
N GLU A 41 -16.07 -1.97 16.38
CA GLU A 41 -15.13 -0.97 16.87
C GLU A 41 -14.74 0.02 15.78
N ASP A 42 -14.71 1.29 16.12
CA ASP A 42 -14.29 2.36 15.22
C ASP A 42 -12.76 2.30 15.05
N TYR A 43 -12.30 2.15 13.82
CA TYR A 43 -10.86 2.09 13.52
C TYR A 43 -10.22 3.47 13.35
N THR A 44 -11.00 4.56 13.39
CA THR A 44 -10.47 5.91 13.21
C THR A 44 -9.33 6.25 14.16
N PRO A 45 -9.38 5.90 15.46
CA PRO A 45 -8.26 6.19 16.36
C PRO A 45 -6.95 5.55 15.93
N GLN A 46 -6.98 4.33 15.42
CA GLN A 46 -5.78 3.63 14.92
C GLN A 46 -5.19 4.34 13.71
N LEU A 47 -6.05 4.81 12.81
CA LEU A 47 -5.64 5.55 11.62
C LEU A 47 -5.00 6.88 12.01
N VAL A 48 -5.61 7.62 12.90
CA VAL A 48 -5.08 8.91 13.41
C VAL A 48 -3.74 8.69 14.09
N GLU A 49 -3.62 7.65 14.91
CA GLU A 49 -2.36 7.32 15.59
C GLU A 49 -1.23 7.07 14.59
N PHE A 50 -1.51 6.34 13.51
CA PHE A 50 -0.51 6.14 12.46
C PHE A 50 -0.09 7.47 11.84
N ILE A 51 -1.06 8.30 11.46
CA ILE A 51 -0.79 9.58 10.80
C ILE A 51 0.06 10.47 11.71
N GLU A 52 -0.28 10.55 13.00
CA GLU A 52 0.46 11.35 13.97
C GLU A 52 1.86 10.80 14.22
N SER A 53 2.08 9.51 14.05
CA SER A 53 3.38 8.88 14.26
C SER A 53 4.40 9.21 13.19
N VAL A 54 3.98 9.69 12.03
CA VAL A 54 4.88 10.05 10.92
C VAL A 54 5.52 11.40 11.23
N LYS A 55 6.82 11.40 11.43
CA LYS A 55 7.60 12.60 11.77
C LYS A 55 7.91 13.41 10.52
N GLU A 56 8.33 14.66 10.72
CA GLU A 56 8.67 15.57 9.61
C GLU A 56 9.81 15.06 8.74
N ASN A 57 10.74 14.28 9.32
CA ASN A 57 11.86 13.68 8.60
C ASN A 57 11.54 12.27 8.09
N GLU A 58 10.29 11.87 8.11
CA GLU A 58 9.82 10.57 7.63
C GLU A 58 8.76 10.77 6.56
N GLN A 59 8.45 9.70 5.84
CA GLN A 59 7.33 9.68 4.91
C GLN A 59 6.40 8.54 5.29
N GLY A 60 5.11 8.80 5.22
CA GLY A 60 4.07 7.80 5.44
C GLY A 60 3.43 7.39 4.13
N VAL A 61 3.13 6.12 3.99
CA VAL A 61 2.37 5.60 2.86
C VAL A 61 1.23 4.75 3.40
N ILE A 62 0.02 5.12 3.04
CA ILE A 62 -1.19 4.39 3.41
C ILE A 62 -1.73 3.71 2.15
N PHE A 63 -1.77 2.38 2.18
CA PHE A 63 -2.38 1.60 1.11
C PHE A 63 -3.81 1.25 1.49
N THR A 64 -4.75 1.48 0.58
CA THR A 64 -6.15 1.12 0.77
C THR A 64 -6.61 0.16 -0.33
N ASP A 65 -7.70 -0.55 -0.10
CA ASP A 65 -8.15 -1.61 -1.00
C ASP A 65 -8.95 -1.11 -2.20
N LEU A 66 -9.81 -0.12 -2.00
CA LEU A 66 -10.72 0.34 -3.06
C LEU A 66 -10.71 1.86 -3.17
N PHE A 67 -10.35 2.35 -4.34
CA PHE A 67 -10.42 3.78 -4.63
C PHE A 67 -11.87 4.28 -4.49
N GLY A 68 -12.06 5.33 -3.68
CA GLY A 68 -13.39 5.86 -3.39
C GLY A 68 -14.19 5.07 -2.38
N GLY A 69 -13.69 3.93 -1.91
CA GLY A 69 -14.33 3.16 -0.84
C GLY A 69 -14.23 3.86 0.51
N SER A 70 -15.00 3.40 1.50
CA SER A 70 -15.10 4.05 2.79
C SER A 70 -13.78 4.14 3.55
N VAL A 71 -12.94 3.11 3.43
CA VAL A 71 -11.61 3.11 4.07
C VAL A 71 -10.72 4.17 3.42
N ASN A 72 -10.73 4.23 2.08
CA ASN A 72 -9.97 5.24 1.35
C ASN A 72 -10.44 6.65 1.68
N GLN A 73 -11.75 6.87 1.73
CA GLN A 73 -12.31 8.18 2.07
C GLN A 73 -11.94 8.62 3.48
N LYS A 74 -11.99 7.70 4.43
CA LYS A 74 -11.62 8.01 5.81
C LYS A 74 -10.12 8.33 5.91
N ALA A 75 -9.28 7.57 5.24
CA ALA A 75 -7.83 7.84 5.21
C ALA A 75 -7.56 9.24 4.65
N LEU A 76 -8.19 9.58 3.54
CA LEU A 76 -8.04 10.91 2.94
C LEU A 76 -8.51 12.02 3.89
N THR A 77 -9.66 11.86 4.50
CA THR A 77 -10.20 12.85 5.45
C THR A 77 -9.24 13.09 6.60
N GLU A 78 -8.70 12.02 7.19
CA GLU A 78 -7.82 12.15 8.34
C GLU A 78 -6.45 12.72 7.98
N VAL A 79 -5.91 12.37 6.81
CA VAL A 79 -4.65 12.97 6.32
C VAL A 79 -4.82 14.46 6.05
N LEU A 80 -5.92 14.86 5.41
CA LEU A 80 -6.20 16.27 5.15
C LEU A 80 -6.40 17.06 6.45
N THR A 81 -7.09 16.46 7.42
CA THR A 81 -7.32 17.08 8.73
C THR A 81 -6.00 17.31 9.47
N ALA A 82 -5.08 16.37 9.37
CA ALA A 82 -3.77 16.46 10.02
C ALA A 82 -2.85 17.49 9.37
N LYS A 83 -3.15 17.93 8.15
CA LYS A 83 -2.36 18.89 7.38
C LYS A 83 -0.90 18.49 7.21
N LYS A 84 -0.63 17.21 7.10
CA LYS A 84 0.71 16.67 6.85
C LYS A 84 0.92 16.47 5.35
N GLU A 85 2.04 16.98 4.84
CA GLU A 85 2.37 16.92 3.42
C GLU A 85 3.26 15.73 3.06
N ASN A 86 3.71 14.98 4.08
CA ASN A 86 4.65 13.86 3.92
C ASN A 86 3.97 12.49 3.97
N ILE A 87 2.66 12.43 3.73
CA ILE A 87 1.88 11.19 3.71
C ILE A 87 1.21 11.02 2.36
N PHE A 88 1.41 9.86 1.75
CA PHE A 88 0.80 9.48 0.48
C PHE A 88 -0.25 8.40 0.72
N ILE A 89 -1.32 8.42 -0.07
CA ILE A 89 -2.35 7.38 -0.07
C ILE A 89 -2.35 6.72 -1.44
N ILE A 90 -2.21 5.39 -1.46
CA ILE A 90 -2.24 4.60 -2.69
C ILE A 90 -3.43 3.65 -2.57
N SER A 91 -4.40 3.80 -3.46
CA SER A 91 -5.64 3.03 -3.48
C SER A 91 -5.64 1.94 -4.53
N ASN A 92 -6.61 1.04 -4.47
CA ASN A 92 -6.66 -0.16 -5.31
C ASN A 92 -5.36 -0.95 -5.19
N ALA A 93 -4.81 -1.00 -3.99
CA ALA A 93 -3.48 -1.56 -3.77
C ALA A 93 -3.46 -3.05 -4.08
N ASN A 94 -2.37 -3.48 -4.68
CA ASN A 94 -2.06 -4.88 -4.89
C ASN A 94 -0.69 -5.19 -4.29
N LEU A 95 -0.35 -6.47 -4.22
CA LEU A 95 0.90 -6.90 -3.60
C LEU A 95 2.12 -6.32 -4.33
N ALA A 96 2.05 -6.23 -5.67
CA ALA A 96 3.14 -5.72 -6.49
C ALA A 96 3.49 -4.26 -6.16
N VAL A 97 2.49 -3.38 -6.03
CA VAL A 97 2.77 -1.97 -5.73
C VAL A 97 3.31 -1.79 -4.32
N VAL A 98 2.83 -2.58 -3.36
CA VAL A 98 3.34 -2.50 -1.99
C VAL A 98 4.82 -2.90 -1.96
N LEU A 99 5.17 -4.00 -2.61
CA LEU A 99 6.56 -4.44 -2.73
C LEU A 99 7.43 -3.39 -3.41
N SER A 100 6.94 -2.79 -4.50
CA SER A 100 7.67 -1.76 -5.24
C SER A 100 8.01 -0.55 -4.35
N ILE A 101 7.07 -0.12 -3.53
CA ILE A 101 7.28 1.01 -2.62
C ILE A 101 8.24 0.63 -1.48
N ILE A 102 8.09 -0.55 -0.89
CA ILE A 102 8.95 -1.01 0.21
C ILE A 102 10.41 -1.09 -0.25
N PHE A 103 10.64 -1.60 -1.45
CA PHE A 103 11.99 -1.79 -1.99
C PHE A 103 12.48 -0.62 -2.84
N SER A 104 11.77 0.50 -2.85
CA SER A 104 12.24 1.69 -3.56
C SER A 104 13.60 2.12 -3.03
N VAL A 105 14.55 2.33 -3.95
CA VAL A 105 15.90 2.81 -3.62
C VAL A 105 15.95 4.33 -3.48
N GLU A 106 14.85 5.02 -3.78
CA GLU A 106 14.78 6.47 -3.64
C GLU A 106 14.88 6.87 -2.17
N ASN A 107 15.76 7.81 -1.87
CA ASN A 107 15.89 8.34 -0.52
C ASN A 107 14.62 9.05 -0.07
N VAL A 108 13.98 9.76 -0.99
CA VAL A 108 12.70 10.43 -0.77
C VAL A 108 11.73 9.98 -1.87
N LEU A 109 10.57 9.46 -1.47
CA LEU A 109 9.52 9.14 -2.44
C LEU A 109 8.94 10.43 -3.00
N THR A 110 8.86 10.50 -4.32
CA THR A 110 8.22 11.58 -5.03
C THR A 110 6.92 11.09 -5.65
N LYS A 111 6.05 12.02 -6.02
CA LYS A 111 4.84 11.69 -6.76
C LYS A 111 5.17 10.90 -8.04
N GLU A 112 6.21 11.33 -8.74
CA GLU A 112 6.67 10.70 -9.98
C GLU A 112 7.14 9.26 -9.76
N ALA A 113 7.89 9.03 -8.69
CA ALA A 113 8.36 7.68 -8.34
C ALA A 113 7.18 6.76 -7.98
N ILE A 114 6.20 7.28 -7.26
CA ILE A 114 4.99 6.53 -6.90
C ILE A 114 4.17 6.20 -8.15
N GLU A 115 3.99 7.16 -9.05
CA GLU A 115 3.26 6.93 -10.30
C GLU A 115 3.96 5.88 -11.17
N ALA A 116 5.28 5.89 -11.22
CA ALA A 116 6.05 4.86 -11.93
C ALA A 116 5.83 3.47 -11.31
N ALA A 117 5.87 3.37 -9.99
CA ALA A 117 5.60 2.11 -9.27
C ALA A 117 4.19 1.60 -9.58
N ILE A 118 3.21 2.49 -9.58
CA ILE A 118 1.82 2.14 -9.91
C ILE A 118 1.72 1.61 -11.35
N ASN A 119 2.36 2.29 -12.30
CA ASN A 119 2.33 1.87 -13.70
C ASN A 119 2.94 0.49 -13.93
N GLU A 120 3.96 0.14 -13.16
CA GLU A 120 4.63 -1.16 -13.25
C GLU A 120 3.87 -2.27 -12.51
N SER A 121 2.88 -1.92 -11.73
CA SER A 121 2.18 -2.85 -10.81
C SER A 121 0.73 -3.10 -11.22
N GLN A 122 0.40 -2.92 -12.49
CA GLN A 122 -0.97 -3.08 -12.97
C GLN A 122 -1.41 -4.53 -12.97
N VAL A 123 -2.72 -4.74 -12.78
CA VAL A 123 -3.38 -6.02 -13.03
C VAL A 123 -3.12 -6.38 -14.50
N LYS A 124 -2.76 -7.63 -14.75
CA LYS A 124 -2.42 -8.08 -16.11
C LYS A 124 -3.21 -9.32 -16.47
N LEU A 125 -3.74 -9.31 -17.70
CA LEU A 125 -4.29 -10.53 -18.28
C LEU A 125 -3.10 -11.36 -18.78
N VAL A 126 -2.94 -12.55 -18.19
CA VAL A 126 -1.88 -13.47 -18.62
C VAL A 126 -2.31 -14.12 -19.92
N GLU A 127 -1.44 -14.07 -20.92
CA GLU A 127 -1.68 -14.71 -22.21
C GLU A 127 -1.59 -16.24 -22.04
N THR A 128 -2.66 -16.92 -22.43
CA THR A 128 -2.77 -18.38 -22.24
C THR A 128 -2.64 -19.15 -23.57
N THR A 129 -2.49 -18.43 -24.68
CA THR A 129 -2.26 -19.02 -26.00
C THR A 129 -0.81 -18.75 -26.39
N ILE A 130 -0.05 -19.80 -26.65
CA ILE A 130 1.37 -19.69 -27.00
C ILE A 130 1.50 -19.85 -28.52
N SER A 131 2.09 -18.83 -29.18
CA SER A 131 2.50 -18.96 -30.59
C SER A 131 3.91 -19.55 -30.62
N SER A 132 4.36 -20.02 -31.83
CA SER A 132 5.71 -20.54 -31.98
C SER A 132 6.81 -19.54 -31.65
N ASP A 133 6.52 -18.23 -31.76
CA ASP A 133 7.46 -17.18 -31.44
C ASP A 133 7.56 -16.95 -29.93
N ASP A 134 6.50 -17.28 -29.16
CA ASP A 134 6.42 -17.09 -27.72
C ASP A 134 7.01 -18.26 -26.93
N GLU A 135 7.17 -19.45 -27.54
CA GLU A 135 7.70 -20.62 -26.88
C GLU A 135 9.12 -20.40 -26.31
N ASP A 136 9.94 -19.67 -27.03
CA ASP A 136 11.32 -19.38 -26.61
C ASP A 136 11.36 -18.48 -25.38
N ASP A 137 10.34 -17.65 -25.16
CA ASP A 137 10.27 -16.74 -24.00
C ASP A 137 9.80 -17.44 -22.73
N PHE A 138 9.13 -18.61 -22.85
CA PHE A 138 8.63 -19.37 -21.69
C PHE A 138 9.58 -20.48 -21.27
N PHE A 139 10.45 -20.90 -22.09
CA PHE A 139 11.38 -22.01 -21.88
C PHE A 139 12.81 -21.60 -22.22
#